data_fbd0defda15d0ce3502ca579b2eea698
#
_entry.id   fbd0defda15d0ce3502ca579b2eea698
#
_cell.length_a   1.000
_cell.length_b   1.000
_cell.length_c   1.000
_cell.angle_alpha   90.00
_cell.angle_beta   90.00
_cell.angle_gamma   90.00
#
_symmetry.space_group_name_H-M   'P 1'
#
loop_
_entity.id
_entity.type
_entity.pdbx_description
1 polymer ?
#
loop_
_entity_poly.entity_id
_entity_poly.type
_entity_poly.pdbx_seq_one_letter_code
_entity_poly.pdbx_strand_id
1 'polypeptide(L)'
;GVMTPGGAQSLLKGHGVVAGKTIVVSGTGPFLLPVATALATNGARVEIIEAQSPLRWALSPLALLLNPGKFPELIHYSSAILRLKIKVSFGSAVTGYNDGEVDISKVRSNLSIRKKNVRSAPADVVATGWGFLPDVTLGGILGCAQTLDRDETVIFAVDREQRANVQNIWIAGEATGIGGADLALVEGAIAGLSAAGSKISVALIWKRFTKRLFARALQRSYPVGAGWQEWLADETVICRCEEVSCQEIIESVQELGAEDARTSKLFTRAGMGLCQGRVCSRNVSDLVAGTTQCSVSRNERLAASNRPIAAPISLGVLGDGIAG
;
A
#
# COMPACT_ATOMS: atom_id res chain seq x y z
N GLY A 1 9.36 13.32 12.18
CA GLY A 1 8.46 12.21 12.52
C GLY A 1 8.26 11.24 11.37
N VAL A 2 7.36 10.28 11.53
CA VAL A 2 7.08 9.23 10.53
C VAL A 2 5.74 9.48 9.85
N MET A 3 5.69 9.35 8.52
CA MET A 3 4.46 9.49 7.73
C MET A 3 4.48 8.57 6.50
N THR A 4 3.38 8.52 5.76
CA THR A 4 3.36 7.82 4.47
C THR A 4 3.90 8.71 3.35
N PRO A 5 4.47 8.14 2.26
CA PRO A 5 4.88 8.93 1.09
C PRO A 5 3.70 9.67 0.46
N GLY A 6 2.51 9.05 0.44
CA GLY A 6 1.28 9.70 0.01
C GLY A 6 0.90 10.90 0.87
N GLY A 7 1.06 10.79 2.20
CA GLY A 7 0.85 11.91 3.13
C GLY A 7 1.80 13.07 2.87
N ALA A 8 3.09 12.79 2.69
CA ALA A 8 4.09 13.81 2.34
C ALA A 8 3.78 14.48 0.99
N GLN A 9 3.34 13.71 0.00
CA GLN A 9 2.93 14.24 -1.30
C GLN A 9 1.66 15.08 -1.21
N SER A 10 0.68 14.67 -0.40
CA SER A 10 -0.58 15.42 -0.21
C SER A 10 -0.34 16.75 0.50
N LEU A 11 0.53 16.81 1.50
CA LEU A 11 0.95 18.07 2.13
C LEU A 11 1.58 19.01 1.11
N LEU A 12 2.48 18.50 0.27
CA LEU A 12 3.15 19.31 -0.73
C LEU A 12 2.19 19.79 -1.82
N LYS A 13 1.41 18.88 -2.44
CA LYS A 13 0.55 19.22 -3.58
C LYS A 13 -0.71 19.96 -3.18
N GLY A 14 -1.30 19.63 -2.02
CA GLY A 14 -2.55 20.24 -1.56
C GLY A 14 -2.34 21.56 -0.80
N HIS A 15 -1.22 21.68 -0.09
CA HIS A 15 -1.00 22.82 0.82
C HIS A 15 0.32 23.56 0.58
N GLY A 16 1.15 23.14 -0.38
CA GLY A 16 2.47 23.76 -0.62
C GLY A 16 3.48 23.56 0.52
N VAL A 17 3.21 22.61 1.43
CA VAL A 17 4.01 22.40 2.63
C VAL A 17 4.98 21.23 2.43
N VAL A 18 6.27 21.48 2.62
CA VAL A 18 7.30 20.44 2.67
C VAL A 18 7.43 19.96 4.12
N ALA A 19 7.28 18.64 4.35
CA ALA A 19 7.17 18.06 5.68
C ALA A 19 8.43 18.20 6.56
N GLY A 20 9.60 18.50 5.98
CA GLY A 20 10.87 18.66 6.68
C GLY A 20 11.98 19.10 5.73
N LYS A 21 13.14 19.48 6.27
CA LYS A 21 14.32 19.89 5.49
C LYS A 21 15.14 18.68 4.99
N THR A 22 15.20 17.63 5.80
CA THR A 22 15.89 16.37 5.49
C THR A 22 14.88 15.23 5.58
N ILE A 23 14.59 14.59 4.46
CA ILE A 23 13.53 13.59 4.35
C ILE A 23 14.11 12.29 3.80
N VAL A 24 13.89 11.19 4.52
CA VAL A 24 14.17 9.85 4.02
C VAL A 24 12.87 9.24 3.49
N VAL A 25 12.85 8.96 2.18
CA VAL A 25 11.73 8.25 1.52
C VAL A 25 12.10 6.78 1.45
N SER A 26 11.40 5.93 2.20
CA SER A 26 11.74 4.51 2.35
C SER A 26 10.59 3.59 1.99
N GLY A 27 10.92 2.34 1.67
CA GLY A 27 9.91 1.31 1.42
C GLY A 27 10.19 0.52 0.15
N THR A 28 9.15 0.27 -0.64
CA THR A 28 9.31 -0.43 -1.92
C THR A 28 8.33 0.06 -2.98
N GLY A 29 8.81 0.12 -4.20
CA GLY A 29 8.01 0.40 -5.39
C GLY A 29 8.25 1.77 -6.03
N PRO A 30 7.83 1.92 -7.29
CA PRO A 30 8.15 3.08 -8.11
C PRO A 30 7.53 4.39 -7.60
N PHE A 31 6.55 4.34 -6.70
CA PHE A 31 5.92 5.52 -6.12
C PHE A 31 6.88 6.36 -5.26
N LEU A 32 7.96 5.75 -4.76
CA LEU A 32 9.00 6.49 -4.03
C LEU A 32 9.67 7.57 -4.91
N LEU A 33 9.78 7.33 -6.22
CA LEU A 33 10.44 8.23 -7.17
C LEU A 33 9.72 9.58 -7.33
N PRO A 34 8.41 9.64 -7.70
CA PRO A 34 7.68 10.90 -7.81
C PRO A 34 7.59 11.65 -6.49
N VAL A 35 7.48 10.95 -5.36
CA VAL A 35 7.46 11.60 -4.04
C VAL A 35 8.81 12.25 -3.75
N ALA A 36 9.90 11.49 -3.87
CA ALA A 36 11.25 11.98 -3.57
C ALA A 36 11.65 13.15 -4.49
N THR A 37 11.37 13.05 -5.78
CA THR A 37 11.69 14.12 -6.74
C THR A 37 10.85 15.38 -6.51
N ALA A 38 9.56 15.23 -6.16
CA ALA A 38 8.71 16.37 -5.84
C ALA A 38 9.19 17.10 -4.58
N LEU A 39 9.50 16.38 -3.50
CA LEU A 39 10.02 16.95 -2.26
C LEU A 39 11.38 17.65 -2.48
N ALA A 40 12.29 17.01 -3.22
CA ALA A 40 13.61 17.59 -3.52
C ALA A 40 13.51 18.83 -4.42
N THR A 41 12.61 18.86 -5.39
CA THR A 41 12.35 20.04 -6.24
C THR A 41 11.85 21.22 -5.42
N ASN A 42 11.16 20.98 -4.31
CA ASN A 42 10.66 22.00 -3.40
C ASN A 42 11.61 22.26 -2.21
N GLY A 43 12.89 21.94 -2.36
CA GLY A 43 13.97 22.37 -1.47
C GLY A 43 14.31 21.42 -0.32
N ALA A 44 13.69 20.24 -0.20
CA ALA A 44 14.10 19.25 0.77
C ALA A 44 15.37 18.52 0.33
N ARG A 45 16.24 18.16 1.27
CA ARG A 45 17.30 17.19 1.08
C ARG A 45 16.71 15.79 1.20
N VAL A 46 16.73 15.02 0.11
CA VAL A 46 16.04 13.73 0.06
C VAL A 46 17.01 12.58 -0.17
N GLU A 47 16.80 11.47 0.54
CA GLU A 47 17.41 10.17 0.26
C GLU A 47 16.33 9.12 0.06
N ILE A 48 16.51 8.20 -0.91
CA ILE A 48 15.63 7.07 -1.18
C ILE A 48 16.26 5.79 -0.63
N ILE A 49 15.50 5.04 0.17
CA ILE A 49 15.87 3.72 0.69
C ILE A 49 14.88 2.71 0.11
N GLU A 50 15.26 2.03 -0.96
CA GLU A 50 14.44 1.03 -1.66
C GLU A 50 14.82 -0.39 -1.20
N ALA A 51 13.84 -1.13 -0.72
CA ALA A 51 14.06 -2.48 -0.19
C ALA A 51 14.38 -3.51 -1.27
N GLN A 52 13.86 -3.33 -2.48
CA GLN A 52 14.05 -4.28 -3.57
C GLN A 52 15.19 -3.88 -4.51
N SER A 53 15.71 -4.86 -5.23
CA SER A 53 16.73 -4.64 -6.26
C SER A 53 16.07 -4.32 -7.61
N PRO A 54 16.55 -3.32 -8.36
CA PRO A 54 16.03 -3.02 -9.70
C PRO A 54 16.25 -4.18 -10.70
N LEU A 55 17.18 -5.09 -10.43
CA LEU A 55 17.43 -6.28 -11.25
C LEU A 55 16.23 -7.24 -11.29
N ARG A 56 15.30 -7.14 -10.35
CA ARG A 56 14.07 -7.97 -10.35
C ARG A 56 13.16 -7.74 -11.56
N TRP A 57 13.29 -6.60 -12.23
CA TRP A 57 12.60 -6.34 -13.49
C TRP A 57 13.00 -7.30 -14.63
N ALA A 58 14.20 -7.88 -14.54
CA ALA A 58 14.62 -8.93 -15.47
C ALA A 58 13.74 -10.19 -15.43
N LEU A 59 12.95 -10.38 -14.35
CA LEU A 59 11.96 -11.46 -14.23
C LEU A 59 10.69 -11.23 -15.07
N SER A 60 10.54 -10.06 -15.69
CA SER A 60 9.31 -9.70 -16.42
C SER A 60 9.61 -8.90 -17.70
N PRO A 61 10.50 -9.40 -18.60
CA PRO A 61 10.93 -8.64 -19.78
C PRO A 61 9.78 -8.33 -20.74
N LEU A 62 8.83 -9.26 -20.91
CA LEU A 62 7.67 -9.08 -21.78
C LEU A 62 6.78 -7.92 -21.32
N ALA A 63 6.64 -7.71 -20.01
CA ALA A 63 5.85 -6.61 -19.48
C ALA A 63 6.45 -5.25 -19.83
N LEU A 64 7.77 -5.13 -19.83
CA LEU A 64 8.50 -3.94 -20.26
C LEU A 64 8.36 -3.72 -21.76
N LEU A 65 8.58 -4.76 -22.55
CA LEU A 65 8.50 -4.69 -24.03
C LEU A 65 7.12 -4.24 -24.51
N LEU A 66 6.05 -4.74 -23.88
CA LEU A 66 4.66 -4.40 -24.25
C LEU A 66 4.18 -3.06 -23.65
N ASN A 67 5.00 -2.38 -22.87
CA ASN A 67 4.69 -1.07 -22.28
C ASN A 67 5.80 -0.04 -22.53
N PRO A 68 6.15 0.26 -23.81
CA PRO A 68 7.25 1.15 -24.16
C PRO A 68 7.06 2.58 -23.60
N GLY A 69 5.80 3.01 -23.38
CA GLY A 69 5.49 4.31 -22.79
C GLY A 69 6.01 4.49 -21.35
N LYS A 70 6.50 3.43 -20.70
CA LYS A 70 7.13 3.52 -19.37
C LYS A 70 8.61 3.89 -19.42
N PHE A 71 9.27 3.79 -20.56
CA PHE A 71 10.68 4.19 -20.69
C PHE A 71 10.90 5.72 -20.56
N PRO A 72 10.10 6.59 -21.20
CA PRO A 72 10.22 8.03 -20.96
C PRO A 72 10.01 8.42 -19.49
N GLU A 73 9.06 7.79 -18.79
CA GLU A 73 8.82 8.00 -17.37
C GLU A 73 10.05 7.62 -16.54
N LEU A 74 10.66 6.45 -16.81
CA LEU A 74 11.87 5.99 -16.16
C LEU A 74 13.05 6.95 -16.39
N ILE A 75 13.25 7.41 -17.63
CA ILE A 75 14.29 8.37 -17.99
C ILE A 75 14.05 9.70 -17.25
N HIS A 76 12.81 10.17 -17.22
CA HIS A 76 12.44 11.39 -16.51
C HIS A 76 12.84 11.34 -15.02
N TYR A 77 12.43 10.31 -14.29
CA TYR A 77 12.78 10.18 -12.88
C TYR A 77 14.26 9.93 -12.65
N SER A 78 14.92 9.12 -13.49
CA SER A 78 16.37 8.88 -13.38
C SER A 78 17.17 10.17 -13.58
N SER A 79 16.82 10.97 -14.58
CA SER A 79 17.44 12.28 -14.82
C SER A 79 17.19 13.27 -13.68
N ALA A 80 15.97 13.28 -13.12
CA ALA A 80 15.63 14.10 -11.97
C ALA A 80 16.43 13.72 -10.71
N ILE A 81 16.57 12.43 -10.44
CA ILE A 81 17.38 11.91 -9.33
C ILE A 81 18.84 12.36 -9.45
N LEU A 82 19.41 12.25 -10.65
CA LEU A 82 20.79 12.69 -10.91
C LEU A 82 20.94 14.21 -10.76
N ARG A 83 20.05 14.98 -11.37
CA ARG A 83 20.08 16.45 -11.34
C ARG A 83 19.90 17.00 -9.91
N LEU A 84 18.99 16.40 -9.14
CA LEU A 84 18.68 16.81 -7.76
C LEU A 84 19.64 16.16 -6.74
N LYS A 85 20.61 15.34 -7.22
CA LYS A 85 21.60 14.63 -6.39
C LYS A 85 20.97 13.80 -5.27
N ILE A 86 19.80 13.18 -5.55
CA ILE A 86 19.10 12.30 -4.61
C ILE A 86 19.90 11.00 -4.49
N LYS A 87 20.32 10.68 -3.27
CA LYS A 87 20.99 9.40 -3.00
C LYS A 87 19.95 8.28 -2.98
N VAL A 88 20.27 7.15 -3.64
CA VAL A 88 19.41 5.96 -3.68
C VAL A 88 20.17 4.76 -3.15
N SER A 89 19.59 4.05 -2.18
CA SER A 89 20.14 2.83 -1.59
C SER A 89 19.20 1.67 -1.83
N PHE A 90 19.63 0.66 -2.61
CA PHE A 90 18.84 -0.55 -2.89
C PHE A 90 19.15 -1.68 -1.91
N GLY A 91 18.19 -2.64 -1.76
CA GLY A 91 18.31 -3.77 -0.84
C GLY A 91 18.47 -3.34 0.61
N SER A 92 17.81 -2.26 0.98
CA SER A 92 17.91 -1.62 2.29
C SER A 92 16.53 -1.14 2.75
N ALA A 93 16.31 -1.12 4.06
CA ALA A 93 15.12 -0.57 4.67
C ALA A 93 15.48 0.30 5.86
N VAL A 94 14.63 1.27 6.16
CA VAL A 94 14.63 1.95 7.46
C VAL A 94 13.98 1.00 8.44
N THR A 95 14.72 0.60 9.46
CA THR A 95 14.29 -0.37 10.48
C THR A 95 14.15 0.25 11.88
N GLY A 96 14.46 1.52 12.01
CA GLY A 96 14.30 2.31 13.22
C GLY A 96 14.31 3.80 12.92
N TYR A 97 13.63 4.58 13.75
CA TYR A 97 13.67 6.04 13.73
C TYR A 97 13.60 6.53 15.16
N ASN A 98 14.61 7.26 15.60
CA ASN A 98 14.69 7.82 16.94
C ASN A 98 15.41 9.16 16.89
N ASP A 99 14.88 10.16 17.60
CA ASP A 99 15.49 11.48 17.83
C ASP A 99 16.07 12.17 16.57
N GLY A 100 15.37 12.04 15.42
CA GLY A 100 15.82 12.67 14.18
C GLY A 100 16.87 11.88 13.41
N GLU A 101 17.11 10.62 13.77
CA GLU A 101 17.98 9.69 13.05
C GLU A 101 17.23 8.44 12.61
N VAL A 102 17.56 7.93 11.42
CA VAL A 102 17.05 6.67 10.90
C VAL A 102 18.14 5.60 10.96
N ASP A 103 17.76 4.41 11.42
CA ASP A 103 18.55 3.22 11.31
C ASP A 103 18.25 2.53 9.98
N ILE A 104 19.29 2.27 9.21
CA ILE A 104 19.19 1.65 7.90
C ILE A 104 19.84 0.28 7.95
N SER A 105 19.07 -0.75 7.62
CA SER A 105 19.53 -2.14 7.57
C SER A 105 19.53 -2.66 6.14
N LYS A 106 20.41 -3.64 5.85
CA LYS A 106 20.35 -4.43 4.62
C LYS A 106 19.33 -5.53 4.77
N VAL A 107 18.45 -5.65 3.79
CA VAL A 107 17.37 -6.63 3.79
C VAL A 107 17.44 -7.56 2.58
N ARG A 108 16.80 -8.74 2.71
CA ARG A 108 16.53 -9.67 1.62
C ARG A 108 15.25 -9.29 0.88
N SER A 109 14.95 -9.96 -0.21
CA SER A 109 13.72 -9.71 -0.99
C SER A 109 12.43 -10.03 -0.24
N ASN A 110 12.47 -10.90 0.76
CA ASN A 110 11.36 -11.19 1.68
C ASN A 110 11.30 -10.23 2.88
N LEU A 111 12.16 -9.20 2.87
CA LEU A 111 12.31 -8.18 3.92
C LEU A 111 12.96 -8.67 5.23
N SER A 112 13.42 -9.92 5.34
CA SER A 112 14.21 -10.34 6.50
C SER A 112 15.55 -9.61 6.55
N ILE A 113 16.07 -9.36 7.75
CA ILE A 113 17.33 -8.65 7.95
C ILE A 113 18.49 -9.51 7.43
N ARG A 114 19.29 -8.95 6.54
CA ARG A 114 20.59 -9.53 6.10
C ARG A 114 21.73 -9.01 6.96
N LYS A 115 21.73 -7.71 7.25
CA LYS A 115 22.70 -7.03 8.10
C LYS A 115 22.04 -5.86 8.78
N LYS A 116 21.96 -5.90 10.12
CA LYS A 116 21.30 -4.89 10.96
C LYS A 116 22.16 -3.63 11.05
N ASN A 117 21.51 -2.47 11.07
CA ASN A 117 22.09 -1.15 11.34
C ASN A 117 23.42 -0.90 10.64
N VAL A 118 23.44 -1.02 9.30
CA VAL A 118 24.67 -0.81 8.51
C VAL A 118 25.11 0.65 8.50
N ARG A 119 24.16 1.59 8.73
CA ARG A 119 24.41 3.01 8.95
C ARG A 119 23.21 3.70 9.55
N SER A 120 23.42 4.84 10.20
CA SER A 120 22.40 5.81 10.53
C SER A 120 22.48 7.02 9.61
N ALA A 121 21.39 7.76 9.50
CA ALA A 121 21.33 9.01 8.74
C ALA A 121 20.36 9.99 9.41
N PRO A 122 20.66 11.30 9.41
CA PRO A 122 19.75 12.31 9.94
C PRO A 122 18.51 12.43 9.06
N ALA A 123 17.34 12.55 9.68
CA ALA A 123 16.08 12.78 9.00
C ALA A 123 15.09 13.53 9.91
N ASP A 124 14.58 14.66 9.48
CA ASP A 124 13.45 15.32 10.15
C ASP A 124 12.18 14.50 9.99
N VAL A 125 12.06 13.83 8.82
CA VAL A 125 10.90 13.04 8.45
C VAL A 125 11.32 11.76 7.71
N VAL A 126 10.67 10.66 8.09
CA VAL A 126 10.67 9.40 7.34
C VAL A 126 9.32 9.24 6.64
N ALA A 127 9.35 9.21 5.31
CA ALA A 127 8.18 8.89 4.49
C ALA A 127 8.26 7.43 4.04
N THR A 128 7.61 6.51 4.80
CA THR A 128 7.73 5.06 4.54
C THR A 128 6.48 4.48 3.91
N GLY A 129 6.64 3.69 2.82
CA GLY A 129 5.54 3.08 2.07
C GLY A 129 5.88 1.72 1.48
N TRP A 130 4.99 0.75 1.69
CA TRP A 130 5.16 -0.65 1.35
C TRP A 130 4.11 -1.14 0.32
N GLY A 131 3.69 -0.25 -0.58
CA GLY A 131 2.65 -0.50 -1.58
C GLY A 131 1.37 0.24 -1.28
N PHE A 132 0.28 -0.20 -1.90
CA PHE A 132 -1.05 0.40 -1.80
C PHE A 132 -2.07 -0.65 -1.41
N LEU A 133 -3.10 -0.21 -0.70
CA LEU A 133 -4.32 -0.98 -0.46
C LEU A 133 -5.47 -0.24 -1.14
N PRO A 134 -6.29 -0.92 -1.95
CA PRO A 134 -7.46 -0.29 -2.56
C PRO A 134 -8.54 -0.05 -1.52
N ASP A 135 -9.32 1.00 -1.72
CA ASP A 135 -10.56 1.14 -0.96
C ASP A 135 -11.65 0.24 -1.56
N VAL A 136 -12.01 -0.79 -0.80
CA VAL A 136 -13.05 -1.76 -1.16
C VAL A 136 -14.34 -1.56 -0.36
N THR A 137 -14.47 -0.44 0.34
CA THR A 137 -15.56 -0.21 1.29
C THR A 137 -16.91 -0.10 0.60
N LEU A 138 -17.03 0.79 -0.39
CA LEU A 138 -18.32 1.06 -1.04
C LEU A 138 -18.88 -0.17 -1.76
N GLY A 139 -18.04 -0.83 -2.57
CA GLY A 139 -18.47 -2.04 -3.27
C GLY A 139 -18.77 -3.20 -2.31
N GLY A 140 -18.06 -3.29 -1.17
CA GLY A 140 -18.34 -4.27 -0.14
C GLY A 140 -19.72 -4.07 0.50
N ILE A 141 -20.09 -2.82 0.81
CA ILE A 141 -21.43 -2.47 1.34
C ILE A 141 -22.54 -2.78 0.31
N LEU A 142 -22.25 -2.59 -0.98
CA LEU A 142 -23.17 -2.92 -2.07
C LEU A 142 -23.24 -4.43 -2.37
N GLY A 143 -22.52 -5.28 -1.64
CA GLY A 143 -22.54 -6.73 -1.81
C GLY A 143 -21.72 -7.22 -3.03
N CYS A 144 -20.81 -6.41 -3.55
CA CYS A 144 -19.95 -6.81 -4.65
C CYS A 144 -18.96 -7.90 -4.21
N ALA A 145 -18.82 -8.93 -5.02
CA ALA A 145 -17.93 -10.07 -4.74
C ALA A 145 -16.48 -9.65 -4.67
N GLN A 146 -15.82 -10.02 -3.57
CA GLN A 146 -14.41 -9.75 -3.33
C GLN A 146 -13.56 -11.00 -3.60
N THR A 147 -12.31 -10.80 -3.95
CA THR A 147 -11.30 -11.84 -4.12
C THR A 147 -9.96 -11.33 -3.64
N LEU A 148 -8.96 -12.22 -3.58
CA LEU A 148 -7.59 -11.84 -3.27
C LEU A 148 -6.77 -11.73 -4.55
N ASP A 149 -6.00 -10.66 -4.68
CA ASP A 149 -4.94 -10.56 -5.68
C ASP A 149 -3.74 -11.43 -5.24
N ARG A 150 -2.69 -11.48 -6.06
CA ARG A 150 -1.52 -12.33 -5.85
C ARG A 150 -0.71 -12.01 -4.60
N ASP A 151 -0.78 -10.78 -4.14
CA ASP A 151 -0.15 -10.28 -2.92
C ASP A 151 -1.09 -10.33 -1.71
N GLU A 152 -2.19 -11.09 -1.83
CA GLU A 152 -3.24 -11.24 -0.82
C GLU A 152 -4.02 -9.94 -0.52
N THR A 153 -3.89 -8.92 -1.36
CA THR A 153 -4.71 -7.71 -1.28
C THR A 153 -6.14 -8.01 -1.68
N VAL A 154 -7.10 -7.53 -0.88
CA VAL A 154 -8.53 -7.68 -1.19
C VAL A 154 -8.90 -6.73 -2.33
N ILE A 155 -9.51 -7.29 -3.38
CA ILE A 155 -9.96 -6.57 -4.56
C ILE A 155 -11.36 -7.06 -4.97
N PHE A 156 -12.04 -6.35 -5.86
CA PHE A 156 -13.29 -6.83 -6.43
C PHE A 156 -13.08 -7.77 -7.61
N ALA A 157 -13.90 -8.83 -7.65
CA ALA A 157 -14.03 -9.69 -8.81
C ALA A 157 -14.94 -9.03 -9.85
N VAL A 158 -14.40 -8.78 -11.05
CA VAL A 158 -15.15 -8.21 -12.17
C VAL A 158 -14.92 -9.03 -13.44
N ASP A 159 -15.87 -8.97 -14.35
CA ASP A 159 -15.74 -9.58 -15.67
C ASP A 159 -14.85 -8.78 -16.63
N ARG A 160 -14.80 -9.18 -17.92
CA ARG A 160 -14.01 -8.49 -18.94
C ARG A 160 -14.50 -7.08 -19.26
N GLU A 161 -15.75 -6.79 -18.93
CA GLU A 161 -16.44 -5.51 -19.15
C GLU A 161 -16.53 -4.68 -17.88
N GLN A 162 -15.79 -5.06 -16.83
CA GLN A 162 -15.74 -4.41 -15.52
C GLN A 162 -17.06 -4.50 -14.73
N ARG A 163 -17.96 -5.45 -15.07
CA ARG A 163 -19.20 -5.65 -14.31
C ARG A 163 -18.91 -6.43 -13.04
N ALA A 164 -19.48 -5.99 -11.94
CA ALA A 164 -19.54 -6.75 -10.70
C ALA A 164 -20.61 -7.85 -10.76
N ASN A 165 -20.68 -8.71 -9.75
CA ASN A 165 -21.74 -9.69 -9.59
C ASN A 165 -23.11 -9.05 -9.26
N VAL A 166 -23.13 -7.81 -8.82
CA VAL A 166 -24.35 -7.04 -8.53
C VAL A 166 -24.78 -6.30 -9.80
N GLN A 167 -26.06 -6.39 -10.12
CA GLN A 167 -26.63 -5.79 -11.32
C GLN A 167 -26.44 -4.26 -11.31
N ASN A 168 -26.14 -3.70 -12.49
CA ASN A 168 -25.92 -2.26 -12.71
C ASN A 168 -24.78 -1.65 -11.89
N ILE A 169 -23.79 -2.48 -11.49
CA ILE A 169 -22.58 -2.02 -10.84
C ILE A 169 -21.34 -2.40 -11.68
N TRP A 170 -20.52 -1.41 -11.97
CA TRP A 170 -19.22 -1.56 -12.62
C TRP A 170 -18.14 -1.06 -11.68
N ILE A 171 -17.04 -1.78 -11.61
CA ILE A 171 -15.89 -1.42 -10.75
C ILE A 171 -14.64 -1.41 -11.63
N ALA A 172 -13.87 -0.33 -11.56
CA ALA A 172 -12.67 -0.14 -12.37
C ALA A 172 -11.54 0.48 -11.54
N GLY A 173 -10.32 0.37 -12.06
CA GLY A 173 -9.13 0.93 -11.45
C GLY A 173 -8.60 0.09 -10.28
N GLU A 174 -7.97 0.73 -9.32
CA GLU A 174 -7.21 0.03 -8.28
C GLU A 174 -8.06 -0.87 -7.38
N ALA A 175 -9.36 -0.61 -7.27
CA ALA A 175 -10.30 -1.48 -6.58
C ALA A 175 -10.43 -2.88 -7.21
N THR A 176 -9.98 -3.06 -8.45
CA THR A 176 -9.90 -4.35 -9.16
C THR A 176 -8.47 -4.90 -9.26
N GLY A 177 -7.53 -4.30 -8.53
CA GLY A 177 -6.11 -4.65 -8.42
C GLY A 177 -5.19 -3.47 -8.74
N ILE A 178 -4.19 -3.28 -7.90
CA ILE A 178 -3.25 -2.15 -8.01
C ILE A 178 -2.45 -2.24 -9.31
N GLY A 179 -2.58 -1.22 -10.16
CA GLY A 179 -1.91 -1.20 -11.47
C GLY A 179 -1.54 0.18 -11.99
N GLY A 180 -1.87 1.22 -11.23
CA GLY A 180 -1.56 2.62 -11.53
C GLY A 180 -2.54 3.29 -12.48
N ALA A 181 -2.39 4.60 -12.63
CA ALA A 181 -3.34 5.48 -13.33
C ALA A 181 -3.64 5.06 -14.78
N ASP A 182 -2.62 4.63 -15.52
CA ASP A 182 -2.80 4.20 -16.92
C ASP A 182 -3.77 3.04 -17.07
N LEU A 183 -3.70 2.05 -16.15
CA LEU A 183 -4.61 0.92 -16.13
C LEU A 183 -6.00 1.36 -15.69
N ALA A 184 -6.09 2.19 -14.64
CA ALA A 184 -7.35 2.71 -14.13
C ALA A 184 -8.14 3.48 -15.20
N LEU A 185 -7.47 4.31 -16.01
CA LEU A 185 -8.09 5.03 -17.12
C LEU A 185 -8.66 4.07 -18.20
N VAL A 186 -7.93 3.03 -18.54
CA VAL A 186 -8.38 2.03 -19.52
C VAL A 186 -9.58 1.25 -18.98
N GLU A 187 -9.54 0.83 -17.74
CA GLU A 187 -10.63 0.09 -17.11
C GLU A 187 -11.88 0.97 -16.91
N GLY A 188 -11.68 2.23 -16.51
CA GLY A 188 -12.76 3.22 -16.45
C GLY A 188 -13.45 3.43 -17.78
N ALA A 189 -12.68 3.53 -18.89
CA ALA A 189 -13.24 3.62 -20.23
C ALA A 189 -14.04 2.35 -20.61
N ILE A 190 -13.54 1.16 -20.28
CA ILE A 190 -14.25 -0.09 -20.51
C ILE A 190 -15.56 -0.11 -19.69
N ALA A 191 -15.50 0.24 -18.42
CA ALA A 191 -16.67 0.28 -17.54
C ALA A 191 -17.74 1.24 -18.05
N GLY A 192 -17.34 2.47 -18.46
CA GLY A 192 -18.24 3.47 -19.02
C GLY A 192 -18.91 3.03 -20.32
N LEU A 193 -18.16 2.43 -21.25
CA LEU A 193 -18.72 1.89 -22.49
C LEU A 193 -19.68 0.73 -22.21
N SER A 194 -19.30 -0.17 -21.30
CA SER A 194 -20.16 -1.29 -20.90
C SER A 194 -21.47 -0.79 -20.24
N ALA A 195 -21.40 0.18 -19.35
CA ALA A 195 -22.56 0.79 -18.70
C ALA A 195 -23.51 1.47 -19.70
N ALA A 196 -22.95 2.08 -20.75
CA ALA A 196 -23.71 2.70 -21.84
C ALA A 196 -24.25 1.69 -22.88
N GLY A 197 -24.03 0.39 -22.71
CA GLY A 197 -24.39 -0.63 -23.70
C GLY A 197 -23.63 -0.50 -25.05
N SER A 198 -22.53 0.20 -25.05
CA SER A 198 -21.71 0.47 -26.24
C SER A 198 -20.68 -0.61 -26.48
N LYS A 199 -20.27 -0.79 -27.76
CA LYS A 199 -19.24 -1.77 -28.12
C LYS A 199 -17.87 -1.38 -27.57
N ILE A 200 -17.20 -2.30 -26.92
CA ILE A 200 -15.82 -2.16 -26.46
C ILE A 200 -14.89 -2.61 -27.57
N SER A 201 -13.96 -1.74 -27.97
CA SER A 201 -13.01 -2.08 -29.06
C SER A 201 -11.99 -3.13 -28.61
N VAL A 202 -11.57 -3.98 -29.54
CA VAL A 202 -10.51 -4.98 -29.29
C VAL A 202 -9.20 -4.31 -28.86
N ALA A 203 -8.91 -3.13 -29.41
CA ALA A 203 -7.73 -2.36 -29.04
C ALA A 203 -7.75 -1.95 -27.55
N LEU A 204 -8.91 -1.58 -27.02
CA LEU A 204 -9.04 -1.21 -25.61
C LEU A 204 -8.86 -2.43 -24.68
N ILE A 205 -9.41 -3.59 -25.08
CA ILE A 205 -9.22 -4.86 -24.34
C ILE A 205 -7.74 -5.27 -24.36
N TRP A 206 -7.07 -5.14 -25.52
CA TRP A 206 -5.63 -5.40 -25.62
C TRP A 206 -4.80 -4.47 -24.77
N LYS A 207 -5.13 -3.17 -24.78
CA LYS A 207 -4.46 -2.17 -23.91
C LYS A 207 -4.63 -2.50 -22.43
N ARG A 208 -5.82 -2.90 -21.98
CA ARG A 208 -6.04 -3.42 -20.62
C ARG A 208 -5.15 -4.61 -20.32
N PHE A 209 -5.09 -5.59 -21.21
CA PHE A 209 -4.27 -6.78 -21.04
C PHE A 209 -2.78 -6.44 -20.82
N THR A 210 -2.20 -5.59 -21.68
CA THR A 210 -0.79 -5.20 -21.58
C THR A 210 -0.51 -4.41 -20.28
N LYS A 211 -1.44 -3.53 -19.86
CA LYS A 211 -1.33 -2.79 -18.60
C LYS A 211 -1.47 -3.71 -17.38
N ARG A 212 -2.36 -4.70 -17.41
CA ARG A 212 -2.46 -5.73 -16.36
C ARG A 212 -1.20 -6.59 -16.27
N LEU A 213 -0.57 -6.91 -17.41
CA LEU A 213 0.71 -7.61 -17.40
C LEU A 213 1.80 -6.78 -16.72
N PHE A 214 1.82 -5.48 -16.97
CA PHE A 214 2.74 -4.55 -16.30
C PHE A 214 2.47 -4.46 -14.79
N ALA A 215 1.21 -4.36 -14.36
CA ALA A 215 0.82 -4.38 -12.95
C ALA A 215 1.31 -5.65 -12.22
N ARG A 216 1.16 -6.81 -12.87
CA ARG A 216 1.69 -8.08 -12.34
C ARG A 216 3.23 -8.11 -12.25
N ALA A 217 3.90 -7.45 -13.19
CA ALA A 217 5.36 -7.29 -13.15
C ALA A 217 5.79 -6.40 -11.98
N LEU A 218 5.05 -5.32 -11.69
CA LEU A 218 5.26 -4.49 -10.52
C LEU A 218 5.17 -5.29 -9.21
N GLN A 219 4.08 -6.03 -9.00
CA GLN A 219 3.90 -6.89 -7.82
C GLN A 219 5.03 -7.91 -7.66
N ARG A 220 5.49 -8.52 -8.77
CA ARG A 220 6.61 -9.46 -8.76
C ARG A 220 7.95 -8.79 -8.44
N SER A 221 8.15 -7.57 -8.91
CA SER A 221 9.41 -6.82 -8.74
C SER A 221 9.52 -6.19 -7.35
N TYR A 222 8.40 -5.85 -6.72
CA TYR A 222 8.33 -5.14 -5.44
C TYR A 222 7.48 -5.90 -4.41
N PRO A 223 7.80 -7.17 -4.09
CA PRO A 223 7.05 -7.92 -3.10
C PRO A 223 7.28 -7.37 -1.70
N VAL A 224 6.24 -7.43 -0.87
CA VAL A 224 6.33 -7.21 0.57
C VAL A 224 6.23 -8.59 1.24
N GLY A 225 7.36 -9.09 1.71
CA GLY A 225 7.43 -10.38 2.41
C GLY A 225 7.30 -10.20 3.93
N ALA A 226 7.08 -11.29 4.67
CA ALA A 226 6.83 -11.28 6.12
C ALA A 226 8.04 -10.89 6.99
N GLY A 227 9.24 -10.81 6.42
CA GLY A 227 10.46 -10.52 7.19
C GLY A 227 10.51 -9.13 7.84
N TRP A 228 9.59 -8.23 7.52
CA TRP A 228 9.45 -6.95 8.21
C TRP A 228 9.11 -7.10 9.70
N GLN A 229 8.53 -8.21 10.12
CA GLN A 229 8.21 -8.48 11.52
C GLN A 229 9.47 -8.53 12.40
N GLU A 230 10.64 -8.89 11.83
CA GLU A 230 11.93 -8.89 12.53
C GLU A 230 12.41 -7.47 12.93
N TRP A 231 11.81 -6.41 12.36
CA TRP A 231 12.24 -5.03 12.60
C TRP A 231 11.48 -4.36 13.73
N LEU A 232 10.34 -4.92 14.10
CA LEU A 232 9.46 -4.33 15.08
C LEU A 232 10.12 -4.37 16.46
N ALA A 233 10.01 -3.26 17.16
CA ALA A 233 10.23 -3.19 18.58
C ALA A 233 8.88 -3.38 19.30
N ASP A 234 8.92 -3.77 20.56
CA ASP A 234 7.73 -4.05 21.36
C ASP A 234 6.77 -2.85 21.41
N GLU A 235 7.33 -1.64 21.51
CA GLU A 235 6.61 -0.37 21.55
C GLU A 235 6.15 0.14 20.18
N THR A 236 6.46 -0.56 19.07
CA THR A 236 6.03 -0.13 17.73
C THR A 236 4.51 -0.11 17.63
N VAL A 237 3.93 1.06 17.37
CA VAL A 237 2.49 1.23 17.26
C VAL A 237 1.98 0.60 15.95
N ILE A 238 1.15 -0.43 16.06
CA ILE A 238 0.51 -1.15 14.94
C ILE A 238 -0.84 -0.55 14.61
N CYS A 239 -1.65 -0.24 15.63
CA CYS A 239 -2.94 0.43 15.46
C CYS A 239 -2.87 1.85 16.01
N ARG A 240 -2.69 2.85 15.13
CA ARG A 240 -2.55 4.24 15.54
C ARG A 240 -3.82 4.84 16.17
N CYS A 241 -5.01 4.37 15.76
CA CYS A 241 -6.27 4.93 16.27
C CYS A 241 -6.56 4.54 17.72
N GLU A 242 -6.14 3.35 18.13
CA GLU A 242 -6.31 2.79 19.47
C GLU A 242 -4.95 2.70 20.21
N GLU A 243 -3.87 3.19 19.59
CA GLU A 243 -2.50 3.22 20.12
C GLU A 243 -1.96 1.84 20.53
N VAL A 244 -2.43 0.76 19.88
CA VAL A 244 -2.04 -0.61 20.19
C VAL A 244 -0.65 -0.91 19.64
N SER A 245 0.24 -1.37 20.50
CA SER A 245 1.63 -1.72 20.21
C SER A 245 1.78 -3.13 19.61
N CYS A 246 2.98 -3.43 19.12
CA CYS A 246 3.36 -4.77 18.67
C CYS A 246 3.29 -5.77 19.81
N GLN A 247 3.82 -5.40 21.00
CA GLN A 247 3.81 -6.24 22.19
C GLN A 247 2.40 -6.65 22.59
N GLU A 248 1.44 -5.72 22.66
CA GLU A 248 0.05 -6.03 23.04
C GLU A 248 -0.61 -7.03 22.07
N ILE A 249 -0.28 -6.96 20.77
CA ILE A 249 -0.78 -7.95 19.81
C ILE A 249 -0.13 -9.32 20.06
N ILE A 250 1.18 -9.38 20.30
CA ILE A 250 1.89 -10.62 20.59
C ILE A 250 1.38 -11.25 21.91
N GLU A 251 1.21 -10.45 22.96
CA GLU A 251 0.66 -10.90 24.25
C GLU A 251 -0.76 -11.44 24.11
N SER A 252 -1.60 -10.82 23.23
CA SER A 252 -2.94 -11.34 22.97
C SER A 252 -2.93 -12.77 22.42
N VAL A 253 -1.88 -13.14 21.70
CA VAL A 253 -1.68 -14.52 21.20
C VAL A 253 -1.10 -15.43 22.28
N GLN A 254 0.00 -15.01 22.89
CA GLN A 254 0.79 -15.88 23.78
C GLN A 254 0.15 -16.09 25.13
N GLU A 255 -0.49 -15.06 25.68
CA GLU A 255 -1.04 -15.07 27.04
C GLU A 255 -2.56 -15.25 27.05
N LEU A 256 -3.27 -14.67 26.07
CA LEU A 256 -4.73 -14.67 26.02
C LEU A 256 -5.30 -15.67 25.01
N GLY A 257 -4.44 -16.37 24.24
CA GLY A 257 -4.83 -17.43 23.33
C GLY A 257 -5.56 -16.96 22.07
N ALA A 258 -5.27 -15.75 21.56
CA ALA A 258 -5.81 -15.32 20.29
C ALA A 258 -5.19 -16.12 19.13
N GLU A 259 -6.03 -16.80 18.35
CA GLU A 259 -5.60 -17.62 17.21
C GLU A 259 -5.75 -16.89 15.88
N ASP A 260 -6.50 -15.80 15.83
CA ASP A 260 -6.76 -14.99 14.65
C ASP A 260 -6.83 -13.48 14.97
N ALA A 261 -6.80 -12.64 13.95
CA ALA A 261 -6.84 -11.19 14.11
C ALA A 261 -8.17 -10.69 14.71
N ARG A 262 -9.28 -11.42 14.52
CA ARG A 262 -10.56 -11.06 15.10
C ARG A 262 -10.56 -11.23 16.61
N THR A 263 -10.00 -12.32 17.09
CA THR A 263 -9.86 -12.60 18.54
C THR A 263 -8.87 -11.63 19.17
N SER A 264 -7.70 -11.41 18.56
CA SER A 264 -6.74 -10.40 19.00
C SER A 264 -7.36 -9.01 19.09
N LYS A 265 -8.20 -8.61 18.11
CA LYS A 265 -8.96 -7.37 18.13
C LYS A 265 -9.87 -7.22 19.35
N LEU A 266 -10.49 -8.32 19.82
CA LEU A 266 -11.38 -8.28 20.99
C LEU A 266 -10.60 -8.01 22.27
N PHE A 267 -9.36 -8.48 22.36
CA PHE A 267 -8.49 -8.26 23.52
C PHE A 267 -7.81 -6.88 23.47
N THR A 268 -7.29 -6.49 22.31
CA THR A 268 -6.43 -5.30 22.17
C THR A 268 -7.17 -4.05 21.65
N ARG A 269 -8.39 -4.19 21.10
CA ARG A 269 -9.13 -3.16 20.36
C ARG A 269 -8.49 -2.75 19.03
N ALA A 270 -7.41 -3.39 18.58
CA ALA A 270 -6.76 -3.10 17.30
C ALA A 270 -7.78 -3.16 16.15
N GLY A 271 -7.91 -2.06 15.40
CA GLY A 271 -8.88 -1.94 14.30
C GLY A 271 -10.30 -1.53 14.71
N MET A 272 -10.55 -1.17 15.98
CA MET A 272 -11.85 -0.64 16.45
C MET A 272 -11.93 0.89 16.34
N GLY A 273 -10.82 1.58 16.18
CA GLY A 273 -10.78 3.03 16.13
C GLY A 273 -11.36 3.63 14.85
N LEU A 274 -11.20 4.95 14.68
CA LEU A 274 -11.84 5.76 13.63
C LEU A 274 -11.69 5.19 12.21
N CYS A 275 -10.54 4.64 11.84
CA CYS A 275 -10.32 4.05 10.52
C CYS A 275 -10.99 2.67 10.35
N GLN A 276 -11.55 2.09 11.39
CA GLN A 276 -12.22 0.79 11.37
C GLN A 276 -11.33 -0.33 10.79
N GLY A 277 -10.03 -0.30 11.13
CA GLY A 277 -9.06 -1.30 10.68
C GLY A 277 -8.60 -1.17 9.22
N ARG A 278 -9.02 -0.14 8.47
CA ARG A 278 -8.61 0.06 7.07
C ARG A 278 -7.09 0.17 6.91
N VAL A 279 -6.39 0.64 7.94
CA VAL A 279 -4.94 0.80 7.95
C VAL A 279 -4.24 -0.41 8.56
N CYS A 280 -4.69 -0.87 9.73
CA CYS A 280 -3.93 -1.83 10.54
C CYS A 280 -4.35 -3.31 10.36
N SER A 281 -5.53 -3.62 9.83
CA SER A 281 -6.06 -5.01 9.80
C SER A 281 -5.10 -6.00 9.17
N ARG A 282 -4.43 -5.64 8.08
CA ARG A 282 -3.46 -6.52 7.42
C ARG A 282 -2.27 -6.81 8.32
N ASN A 283 -1.70 -5.75 8.93
CA ASN A 283 -0.55 -5.88 9.80
C ASN A 283 -0.88 -6.71 11.04
N VAL A 284 -2.06 -6.50 11.63
CA VAL A 284 -2.53 -7.29 12.77
C VAL A 284 -2.66 -8.77 12.41
N SER A 285 -3.31 -9.10 11.27
CA SER A 285 -3.45 -10.50 10.85
C SER A 285 -2.11 -11.15 10.51
N ASP A 286 -1.18 -10.41 9.91
CA ASP A 286 0.16 -10.93 9.60
C ASP A 286 0.98 -11.16 10.89
N LEU A 287 0.88 -10.27 11.90
CA LEU A 287 1.55 -10.44 13.19
C LEU A 287 0.99 -11.62 13.98
N VAL A 288 -0.33 -11.75 14.07
CA VAL A 288 -0.97 -12.89 14.73
C VAL A 288 -0.55 -14.20 14.06
N ALA A 289 -0.60 -14.25 12.72
CA ALA A 289 -0.18 -15.41 11.95
C ALA A 289 1.31 -15.76 12.15
N GLY A 290 2.18 -14.74 12.18
CA GLY A 290 3.60 -14.91 12.46
C GLY A 290 3.87 -15.45 13.87
N THR A 291 3.12 -14.96 14.87
CA THR A 291 3.25 -15.38 16.27
C THR A 291 2.71 -16.81 16.49
N THR A 292 1.58 -17.16 15.85
CA THR A 292 0.99 -18.52 15.91
C THR A 292 1.70 -19.50 14.97
N GLN A 293 2.62 -19.04 14.12
CA GLN A 293 3.26 -19.81 13.04
C GLN A 293 2.25 -20.43 12.05
N CYS A 294 1.09 -19.81 11.90
CA CYS A 294 0.04 -20.19 10.97
C CYS A 294 0.04 -19.24 9.76
N SER A 295 -0.67 -19.62 8.70
CA SER A 295 -0.97 -18.72 7.58
C SER A 295 -2.32 -18.04 7.79
N VAL A 296 -2.43 -16.77 7.41
CA VAL A 296 -3.74 -16.09 7.38
C VAL A 296 -4.65 -16.77 6.37
N SER A 297 -5.83 -17.17 6.81
CA SER A 297 -6.78 -17.81 5.92
C SER A 297 -7.38 -16.81 4.91
N ARG A 298 -7.80 -17.34 3.73
CA ARG A 298 -8.49 -16.53 2.73
C ARG A 298 -9.74 -15.83 3.32
N ASN A 299 -10.49 -16.53 4.13
CA ASN A 299 -11.71 -16.00 4.74
C ASN A 299 -11.41 -14.85 5.72
N GLU A 300 -10.35 -14.98 6.49
CA GLU A 300 -9.90 -13.94 7.40
C GLU A 300 -9.48 -12.67 6.64
N ARG A 301 -8.70 -12.81 5.56
CA ARG A 301 -8.33 -11.68 4.69
C ARG A 301 -9.55 -10.96 4.14
N LEU A 302 -10.53 -11.69 3.61
CA LEU A 302 -11.77 -11.13 3.07
C LEU A 302 -12.63 -10.50 4.18
N ALA A 303 -12.76 -11.14 5.33
CA ALA A 303 -13.53 -10.62 6.46
C ALA A 303 -12.96 -9.29 7.00
N ALA A 304 -11.65 -9.10 6.94
CA ALA A 304 -10.99 -7.87 7.35
C ALA A 304 -11.43 -6.63 6.56
N SER A 305 -11.96 -6.79 5.34
CA SER A 305 -12.48 -5.70 4.49
C SER A 305 -13.98 -5.42 4.69
N ASN A 306 -14.72 -6.32 5.35
CA ASN A 306 -16.14 -6.13 5.60
C ASN A 306 -16.39 -5.01 6.63
N ARG A 307 -16.99 -3.92 6.17
CA ARG A 307 -17.33 -2.76 7.00
C ARG A 307 -18.78 -2.38 6.76
N PRO A 308 -19.57 -2.18 7.83
CA PRO A 308 -21.00 -1.85 7.70
C PRO A 308 -21.24 -0.41 7.27
N ILE A 309 -20.24 0.46 7.35
CA ILE A 309 -20.35 1.89 7.02
C ILE A 309 -19.20 2.31 6.08
N ALA A 310 -19.51 3.16 5.12
CA ALA A 310 -18.54 3.65 4.14
C ALA A 310 -17.49 4.57 4.77
N ALA A 311 -17.94 5.47 5.65
CA ALA A 311 -17.06 6.37 6.41
C ALA A 311 -17.65 6.60 7.80
N PRO A 312 -16.81 6.76 8.84
CA PRO A 312 -17.28 7.17 10.16
C PRO A 312 -17.92 8.55 10.08
N ILE A 313 -19.08 8.69 10.71
CA ILE A 313 -19.80 9.95 10.89
C ILE A 313 -20.12 10.16 12.38
N SER A 314 -20.21 11.40 12.82
CA SER A 314 -20.58 11.68 14.20
C SER A 314 -22.07 11.34 14.43
N LEU A 315 -22.41 10.89 15.65
CA LEU A 315 -23.78 10.60 16.03
C LEU A 315 -24.69 11.84 15.92
N GLY A 316 -24.14 13.05 16.15
CA GLY A 316 -24.86 14.31 15.95
C GLY A 316 -25.30 14.49 14.51
N VAL A 317 -24.37 14.36 13.54
CA VAL A 317 -24.71 14.45 12.11
C VAL A 317 -25.70 13.37 11.68
N LEU A 318 -25.60 12.15 12.25
CA LEU A 318 -26.56 11.08 11.98
C LEU A 318 -27.92 11.41 12.53
N GLY A 319 -28.00 12.00 13.74
CA GLY A 319 -29.28 12.44 14.37
C GLY A 319 -29.97 13.57 13.60
N ASP A 320 -29.22 14.57 13.17
CA ASP A 320 -29.71 15.71 12.40
C ASP A 320 -30.18 15.31 11.00
N GLY A 321 -29.52 14.32 10.37
CA GLY A 321 -29.86 13.82 9.03
C GLY A 321 -31.13 12.94 8.96
N ILE A 322 -31.64 12.45 10.09
CA ILE A 322 -32.87 11.64 10.17
C ILE A 322 -34.11 12.54 10.32
N ALA A 323 -33.90 13.82 10.62
CA ALA A 323 -34.99 14.79 10.85
C ALA A 323 -35.42 15.55 9.57
N GLY A 324 -34.93 15.17 8.37
CA GLY A 324 -35.23 15.78 7.08
C GLY A 324 -36.09 14.91 6.16
#